data_7e6ef10b433f0915f43b9ef5c8852f92
#
_entry.id   7e6ef10b433f0915f43b9ef5c8852f92
#
_cell.length_a   1.000
_cell.length_b   1.000
_cell.length_c   1.000
_cell.angle_alpha   90.00
_cell.angle_beta   90.00
_cell.angle_gamma   90.00
#
_symmetry.space_group_name_H-M   'P 1'
#
loop_
_entity.id
_entity.type
_entity.pdbx_description
1 polymer ?
#
loop_
_entity_poly.entity_id
_entity_poly.type
_entity_poly.pdbx_seq_one_letter_code
_entity_poly.pdbx_strand_id
1 'polypeptide(L)'
;GYLARYGLDYASVHKINPRLVYCSITGFGQESHKPAHDLNVVGLAGLNNLDDVGRACVSEVQVSAVGSGLNALSAISMALLARERTGKGQWLDVNLYATALSMQVTGISALWGCRETGEKPFGRIAHYYNIYRTADGRYLTVGTIEPKFWQRFCDLIECPELEKRQYDFAHEEELQQLVAAKIAAKTQQEWLELIGGAE
;
A
#
# COMPACT_ATOMS: atom_id res chain seq x y z
N GLY A 1 -0.88 -25.35 -20.00
CA GLY A 1 -0.09 -25.05 -18.83
C GLY A 1 0.68 -26.25 -18.30
N TYR A 2 1.60 -26.03 -17.37
CA TYR A 2 2.45 -27.12 -16.80
C TYR A 2 1.61 -28.26 -16.21
N LEU A 3 0.61 -27.91 -15.40
CA LEU A 3 -0.24 -28.90 -14.73
C LEU A 3 -1.12 -29.72 -15.68
N ALA A 4 -1.47 -29.19 -16.85
CA ALA A 4 -2.23 -29.92 -17.85
C ALA A 4 -1.52 -31.18 -18.37
N ARG A 5 -0.17 -31.18 -18.37
CA ARG A 5 0.64 -32.33 -18.75
C ARG A 5 0.45 -33.54 -17.83
N TYR A 6 -0.02 -33.27 -16.60
CA TYR A 6 -0.25 -34.28 -15.57
C TYR A 6 -1.73 -34.54 -15.29
N GLY A 7 -2.63 -33.94 -16.07
CA GLY A 7 -4.07 -34.01 -15.82
C GLY A 7 -4.52 -33.32 -14.53
N LEU A 8 -3.73 -32.35 -14.05
CA LEU A 8 -3.97 -31.60 -12.83
C LEU A 8 -4.47 -30.15 -13.09
N ASP A 9 -4.82 -29.82 -14.32
CA ASP A 9 -5.51 -28.59 -14.64
C ASP A 9 -6.99 -28.65 -14.17
N TYR A 10 -7.60 -27.46 -14.03
CA TYR A 10 -8.96 -27.38 -13.53
C TYR A 10 -9.97 -28.25 -14.33
N ALA A 11 -9.89 -28.23 -15.67
CA ALA A 11 -10.81 -28.96 -16.51
C ALA A 11 -10.72 -30.49 -16.32
N SER A 12 -9.52 -31.01 -16.05
CA SER A 12 -9.26 -32.42 -15.79
C SER A 12 -9.75 -32.84 -14.40
N VAL A 13 -9.37 -32.08 -13.36
CA VAL A 13 -9.71 -32.44 -11.97
C VAL A 13 -11.19 -32.18 -11.65
N HIS A 14 -11.81 -31.18 -12.29
CA HIS A 14 -13.25 -30.89 -12.14
C HIS A 14 -14.15 -32.04 -12.63
N LYS A 15 -13.72 -32.77 -13.66
CA LYS A 15 -14.43 -33.97 -14.14
C LYS A 15 -14.46 -35.08 -13.10
N ILE A 16 -13.39 -35.19 -12.28
CA ILE A 16 -13.27 -36.18 -11.21
C ILE A 16 -14.07 -35.74 -9.98
N ASN A 17 -13.95 -34.45 -9.64
CA ASN A 17 -14.66 -33.89 -8.50
C ASN A 17 -15.25 -32.50 -8.84
N PRO A 18 -16.54 -32.45 -9.23
CA PRO A 18 -17.21 -31.18 -9.54
C PRO A 18 -17.37 -30.23 -8.34
N ARG A 19 -17.10 -30.71 -7.13
CA ARG A 19 -17.12 -29.91 -5.90
C ARG A 19 -15.76 -29.28 -5.56
N LEU A 20 -14.73 -29.55 -6.36
CA LEU A 20 -13.40 -29.02 -6.12
C LEU A 20 -13.36 -27.49 -6.27
N VAL A 21 -12.86 -26.80 -5.25
CA VAL A 21 -12.42 -25.39 -5.36
C VAL A 21 -10.96 -25.40 -5.77
N TYR A 22 -10.69 -24.88 -6.95
CA TYR A 22 -9.35 -24.84 -7.54
C TYR A 22 -8.85 -23.41 -7.64
N CYS A 23 -7.80 -23.08 -6.90
CA CYS A 23 -7.21 -21.74 -6.91
C CYS A 23 -5.86 -21.73 -7.64
N SER A 24 -5.77 -20.91 -8.67
CA SER A 24 -4.53 -20.63 -9.39
C SER A 24 -3.98 -19.28 -8.95
N ILE A 25 -2.73 -19.23 -8.50
CA ILE A 25 -2.00 -17.99 -8.27
C ILE A 25 -0.99 -17.80 -9.39
N THR A 26 -1.09 -16.69 -10.12
CA THR A 26 -0.30 -16.41 -11.34
C THR A 26 0.24 -15.00 -11.33
N GLY A 27 1.16 -14.69 -12.23
CA GLY A 27 1.67 -13.32 -12.39
C GLY A 27 0.65 -12.34 -12.97
N PHE A 28 0.01 -12.74 -14.09
CA PHE A 28 -0.85 -11.87 -14.90
C PHE A 28 -2.17 -12.52 -15.31
N GLY A 29 -2.58 -13.60 -14.64
CA GLY A 29 -3.76 -14.39 -14.98
C GLY A 29 -3.41 -15.62 -15.82
N GLN A 30 -4.36 -16.56 -15.91
CA GLN A 30 -4.18 -17.87 -16.56
C GLN A 30 -3.95 -17.79 -18.07
N GLU A 31 -4.43 -16.75 -18.71
CA GLU A 31 -4.25 -16.55 -20.16
C GLU A 31 -2.87 -15.97 -20.52
N SER A 32 -2.13 -15.50 -19.52
CA SER A 32 -0.81 -14.92 -19.71
C SER A 32 0.30 -15.96 -19.53
N HIS A 33 1.26 -15.94 -20.46
CA HIS A 33 2.50 -16.72 -20.36
C HIS A 33 3.70 -15.86 -19.96
N LYS A 34 3.49 -14.59 -19.59
CA LYS A 34 4.56 -13.70 -19.18
C LYS A 34 5.11 -14.15 -17.81
N PRO A 35 6.44 -14.27 -17.67
CA PRO A 35 7.04 -14.51 -16.38
C PRO A 35 6.80 -13.30 -15.46
N ALA A 36 6.60 -13.57 -14.19
CA ALA A 36 6.40 -12.53 -13.20
C ALA A 36 7.12 -12.90 -11.89
N HIS A 37 7.79 -11.91 -11.34
CA HIS A 37 8.22 -11.88 -9.96
C HIS A 37 7.60 -10.65 -9.30
N ASP A 38 7.54 -10.64 -7.98
CA ASP A 38 6.95 -9.53 -7.21
C ASP A 38 7.48 -8.17 -7.65
N LEU A 39 8.79 -8.02 -7.76
CA LEU A 39 9.45 -6.78 -8.16
C LEU A 39 8.95 -6.23 -9.51
N ASN A 40 8.80 -7.11 -10.50
CA ASN A 40 8.32 -6.70 -11.84
C ASN A 40 6.86 -6.24 -11.79
N VAL A 41 6.05 -6.96 -11.03
CA VAL A 41 4.62 -6.68 -10.87
C VAL A 41 4.39 -5.39 -10.09
N VAL A 42 5.11 -5.21 -9.00
CA VAL A 42 5.07 -4.01 -8.15
C VAL A 42 5.51 -2.77 -8.96
N GLY A 43 6.56 -2.91 -9.78
CA GLY A 43 7.01 -1.85 -10.69
C GLY A 43 5.94 -1.45 -11.71
N LEU A 44 5.32 -2.43 -12.37
CA LEU A 44 4.23 -2.19 -13.34
C LEU A 44 2.98 -1.58 -12.69
N ALA A 45 2.70 -1.92 -11.44
CA ALA A 45 1.59 -1.36 -10.68
C ALA A 45 1.88 0.03 -10.08
N GLY A 46 3.12 0.53 -10.21
CA GLY A 46 3.53 1.82 -9.65
C GLY A 46 3.64 1.84 -8.12
N LEU A 47 3.93 0.70 -7.51
CA LEU A 47 4.08 0.55 -6.05
C LEU A 47 5.53 0.69 -5.57
N ASN A 48 6.50 0.87 -6.47
CA ASN A 48 7.89 1.06 -6.06
C ASN A 48 8.05 2.37 -5.29
N ASN A 49 8.75 2.30 -4.18
CA ASN A 49 9.19 3.46 -3.45
C ASN A 49 10.39 4.11 -4.15
N LEU A 50 10.56 5.40 -3.91
CA LEU A 50 11.76 6.15 -4.30
C LEU A 50 12.57 6.47 -3.03
N ASP A 51 13.89 6.47 -3.16
CA ASP A 51 14.78 6.93 -2.10
C ASP A 51 14.85 8.48 -2.04
N ASP A 52 15.64 8.99 -1.11
CA ASP A 52 15.82 10.43 -0.86
C ASP A 52 16.33 11.23 -2.08
N VAL A 53 16.88 10.54 -3.08
CA VAL A 53 17.38 11.15 -4.33
C VAL A 53 16.55 10.75 -5.55
N GLY A 54 15.36 10.18 -5.32
CA GLY A 54 14.41 9.84 -6.38
C GLY A 54 14.71 8.56 -7.15
N ARG A 55 15.55 7.65 -6.62
CA ARG A 55 15.85 6.36 -7.25
C ARG A 55 14.86 5.30 -6.76
N ALA A 56 14.43 4.42 -7.66
CA ALA A 56 13.57 3.31 -7.31
C ALA A 56 14.27 2.32 -6.36
N CYS A 57 13.60 2.01 -5.25
CA CYS A 57 14.07 1.06 -4.24
C CYS A 57 13.37 -0.27 -4.37
N VAL A 58 14.08 -1.35 -4.08
CA VAL A 58 13.49 -2.67 -3.91
C VAL A 58 12.84 -2.73 -2.53
N SER A 59 11.56 -3.07 -2.47
CA SER A 59 10.87 -3.32 -1.20
C SER A 59 11.36 -4.64 -0.61
N GLU A 60 11.64 -4.67 0.69
CA GLU A 60 11.93 -5.91 1.42
C GLU A 60 10.69 -6.82 1.53
N VAL A 61 9.51 -6.22 1.48
CA VAL A 61 8.24 -6.96 1.52
C VAL A 61 7.76 -7.22 0.10
N GLN A 62 7.52 -8.49 -0.21
CA GLN A 62 6.92 -8.92 -1.48
C GLN A 62 5.41 -8.65 -1.47
N VAL A 63 5.05 -7.40 -1.69
CA VAL A 63 3.68 -6.87 -1.48
C VAL A 63 2.65 -7.60 -2.35
N SER A 64 2.96 -7.82 -3.64
CA SER A 64 2.01 -8.47 -4.54
C SER A 64 1.87 -9.96 -4.24
N ALA A 65 2.95 -10.64 -3.84
CA ALA A 65 2.91 -12.05 -3.48
C ALA A 65 2.12 -12.28 -2.19
N VAL A 66 2.42 -11.53 -1.13
CA VAL A 66 1.69 -11.61 0.15
C VAL A 66 0.22 -11.24 -0.04
N GLY A 67 -0.06 -10.15 -0.74
CA GLY A 67 -1.43 -9.73 -1.04
C GLY A 67 -2.22 -10.77 -1.84
N SER A 68 -1.58 -11.42 -2.83
CA SER A 68 -2.22 -12.49 -3.60
C SER A 68 -2.51 -13.73 -2.75
N GLY A 69 -1.63 -14.05 -1.79
CA GLY A 69 -1.89 -15.10 -0.81
C GLY A 69 -3.14 -14.82 0.04
N LEU A 70 -3.27 -13.58 0.53
CA LEU A 70 -4.46 -13.15 1.30
C LEU A 70 -5.73 -13.12 0.44
N ASN A 71 -5.64 -12.63 -0.80
CA ASN A 71 -6.76 -12.66 -1.73
C ASN A 71 -7.18 -14.10 -2.08
N ALA A 72 -6.22 -15.00 -2.27
CA ALA A 72 -6.49 -16.42 -2.50
C ALA A 72 -7.20 -17.05 -1.29
N LEU A 73 -6.75 -16.79 -0.08
CA LEU A 73 -7.41 -17.27 1.14
C LEU A 73 -8.87 -16.80 1.21
N SER A 74 -9.10 -15.50 0.97
CA SER A 74 -10.45 -14.92 0.97
C SER A 74 -11.32 -15.54 -0.12
N ALA A 75 -10.81 -15.64 -1.34
CA ALA A 75 -11.55 -16.21 -2.46
C ALA A 75 -11.87 -17.70 -2.25
N ILE A 76 -10.94 -18.49 -1.72
CA ILE A 76 -11.16 -19.90 -1.37
C ILE A 76 -12.24 -20.02 -0.30
N SER A 77 -12.19 -19.21 0.75
CA SER A 77 -13.18 -19.23 1.83
C SER A 77 -14.59 -18.92 1.30
N MET A 78 -14.72 -17.90 0.46
CA MET A 78 -15.99 -17.54 -0.19
C MET A 78 -16.49 -18.64 -1.14
N ALA A 79 -15.59 -19.26 -1.90
CA ALA A 79 -15.92 -20.36 -2.80
C ALA A 79 -16.38 -21.61 -2.04
N LEU A 80 -15.77 -21.92 -0.91
CA LEU A 80 -16.20 -23.02 -0.03
C LEU A 80 -17.60 -22.75 0.55
N LEU A 81 -17.87 -21.53 1.00
CA LEU A 81 -19.20 -21.15 1.47
C LEU A 81 -20.26 -21.24 0.35
N ALA A 82 -19.91 -20.76 -0.85
CA ALA A 82 -20.79 -20.89 -2.02
C ALA A 82 -21.04 -22.36 -2.38
N ARG A 83 -20.03 -23.22 -2.28
CA ARG A 83 -20.14 -24.66 -2.51
C ARG A 83 -21.14 -25.33 -1.57
N GLU A 84 -21.20 -24.92 -0.32
CA GLU A 84 -22.18 -25.50 0.62
C GLU A 84 -23.64 -25.20 0.20
N ARG A 85 -23.88 -24.09 -0.48
CA ARG A 85 -25.20 -23.70 -0.99
C ARG A 85 -25.51 -24.30 -2.36
N THR A 86 -24.51 -24.38 -3.23
CA THR A 86 -24.69 -24.76 -4.65
C THR A 86 -24.36 -26.21 -4.94
N GLY A 87 -23.62 -26.87 -4.06
CA GLY A 87 -23.07 -28.21 -4.28
C GLY A 87 -21.91 -28.25 -5.29
N LYS A 88 -21.49 -27.09 -5.85
CA LYS A 88 -20.50 -26.99 -6.92
C LYS A 88 -19.25 -26.28 -6.46
N GLY A 89 -18.09 -26.78 -6.87
CA GLY A 89 -16.83 -26.07 -6.77
C GLY A 89 -16.68 -25.03 -7.89
N GLN A 90 -15.56 -24.34 -7.90
CA GLN A 90 -15.26 -23.33 -8.91
C GLN A 90 -13.74 -23.13 -9.08
N TRP A 91 -13.37 -22.56 -10.21
CA TRP A 91 -12.02 -22.13 -10.48
C TRP A 91 -11.84 -20.68 -10.09
N LEU A 92 -10.77 -20.40 -9.35
CA LEU A 92 -10.37 -19.07 -8.90
C LEU A 92 -9.03 -18.71 -9.56
N ASP A 93 -9.01 -17.60 -10.25
CA ASP A 93 -7.78 -17.05 -10.83
C ASP A 93 -7.37 -15.79 -10.07
N VAL A 94 -6.37 -15.93 -9.22
CA VAL A 94 -5.78 -14.84 -8.44
C VAL A 94 -4.44 -14.50 -9.05
N ASN A 95 -4.26 -13.24 -9.48
CA ASN A 95 -2.99 -12.85 -10.06
C ASN A 95 -2.33 -11.68 -9.31
N LEU A 96 -0.99 -11.70 -9.32
CA LEU A 96 -0.16 -10.74 -8.60
C LEU A 96 -0.41 -9.31 -9.10
N TYR A 97 -0.55 -9.12 -10.41
CA TYR A 97 -0.71 -7.79 -11.00
C TYR A 97 -2.04 -7.13 -10.64
N ALA A 98 -3.15 -7.85 -10.74
CA ALA A 98 -4.45 -7.34 -10.32
C ALA A 98 -4.47 -7.03 -8.81
N THR A 99 -3.82 -7.88 -8.02
CA THR A 99 -3.65 -7.66 -6.57
C THR A 99 -2.86 -6.37 -6.30
N ALA A 100 -1.71 -6.20 -6.96
CA ALA A 100 -0.90 -4.99 -6.80
C ALA A 100 -1.66 -3.73 -7.24
N LEU A 101 -2.38 -3.78 -8.35
CA LEU A 101 -3.25 -2.67 -8.79
C LEU A 101 -4.36 -2.35 -7.77
N SER A 102 -4.98 -3.37 -7.18
CA SER A 102 -6.01 -3.14 -6.17
C SER A 102 -5.48 -2.44 -4.92
N MET A 103 -4.21 -2.62 -4.58
CA MET A 103 -3.54 -1.90 -3.50
C MET A 103 -3.24 -0.42 -3.84
N GLN A 104 -3.25 -0.07 -5.13
CA GLN A 104 -3.07 1.30 -5.61
C GLN A 104 -4.38 2.10 -5.73
N VAL A 105 -5.50 1.59 -5.23
CA VAL A 105 -6.81 2.23 -5.40
C VAL A 105 -6.81 3.69 -5.00
N THR A 106 -6.19 4.05 -3.88
CA THR A 106 -6.12 5.44 -3.40
C THR A 106 -5.29 6.31 -4.34
N GLY A 107 -4.12 5.84 -4.79
CA GLY A 107 -3.26 6.58 -5.72
C GLY A 107 -3.91 6.77 -7.09
N ILE A 108 -4.56 5.73 -7.62
CA ILE A 108 -5.27 5.79 -8.89
C ILE A 108 -6.46 6.74 -8.81
N SER A 109 -7.24 6.69 -7.72
CA SER A 109 -8.39 7.57 -7.51
C SER A 109 -7.95 9.03 -7.38
N ALA A 110 -6.86 9.30 -6.67
CA ALA A 110 -6.29 10.63 -6.57
C ALA A 110 -5.84 11.17 -7.94
N LEU A 111 -5.15 10.36 -8.75
CA LEU A 111 -4.73 10.75 -10.11
C LEU A 111 -5.92 11.07 -11.02
N TRP A 112 -7.01 10.32 -10.93
CA TRP A 112 -8.21 10.60 -11.74
C TRP A 112 -8.94 11.87 -11.27
N GLY A 113 -9.12 12.04 -9.96
CA GLY A 113 -9.69 13.27 -9.43
C GLY A 113 -8.93 14.51 -9.89
N CYS A 114 -7.60 14.47 -9.83
CA CYS A 114 -6.75 15.57 -10.27
C CYS A 114 -6.83 15.85 -11.79
N ARG A 115 -7.05 14.82 -12.61
CA ARG A 115 -7.29 15.03 -14.06
C ARG A 115 -8.58 15.76 -14.33
N GLU A 116 -9.61 15.54 -13.55
CA GLU A 116 -10.91 16.20 -13.70
C GLU A 116 -10.88 17.63 -13.16
N THR A 117 -10.21 17.88 -12.05
CA THR A 117 -10.17 19.20 -11.39
C THR A 117 -9.02 20.09 -11.90
N GLY A 118 -8.02 19.54 -12.56
CA GLY A 118 -6.79 20.24 -12.94
C GLY A 118 -5.83 20.52 -11.77
N GLU A 119 -6.15 20.02 -10.59
CA GLU A 119 -5.29 20.13 -9.40
C GLU A 119 -4.12 19.16 -9.48
N LYS A 120 -3.06 19.46 -8.73
CA LYS A 120 -1.97 18.47 -8.57
C LYS A 120 -2.45 17.32 -7.69
N PRO A 121 -2.04 16.07 -7.98
CA PRO A 121 -2.36 14.95 -7.11
C PRO A 121 -1.92 15.29 -5.68
N PHE A 122 -2.81 15.07 -4.74
CA PHE A 122 -2.44 15.06 -3.33
C PHE A 122 -1.27 14.10 -3.17
N GLY A 123 -0.10 14.64 -2.92
CA GLY A 123 1.11 13.83 -2.75
C GLY A 123 0.87 12.82 -1.63
N ARG A 124 1.40 11.61 -1.78
CA ARG A 124 1.36 10.61 -0.69
C ARG A 124 2.04 11.13 0.58
N ILE A 125 2.79 12.21 0.46
CA ILE A 125 3.63 12.82 1.47
C ILE A 125 3.15 14.25 1.65
N ALA A 126 2.58 14.54 2.81
CA ALA A 126 2.21 15.89 3.23
C ALA A 126 3.00 16.22 4.51
N HIS A 127 3.20 17.50 4.79
CA HIS A 127 3.92 17.92 6.00
C HIS A 127 3.34 17.33 7.30
N TYR A 128 2.07 17.00 7.34
CA TYR A 128 1.38 16.35 8.44
C TYR A 128 1.28 14.82 8.30
N TYR A 129 1.79 14.23 7.20
CA TYR A 129 1.83 12.79 6.95
C TYR A 129 3.12 12.42 6.23
N ASN A 130 4.20 12.25 7.00
CA ASN A 130 5.54 12.08 6.46
C ASN A 130 6.48 11.36 7.45
N ILE A 131 7.69 11.08 6.98
CA ILE A 131 8.81 10.56 7.77
C ILE A 131 9.89 11.63 7.84
N TYR A 132 10.30 11.98 9.05
CA TYR A 132 11.30 13.02 9.29
C TYR A 132 12.52 12.49 10.01
N ARG A 133 13.68 13.03 9.69
CA ARG A 133 14.94 12.66 10.31
C ARG A 133 15.15 13.43 11.60
N THR A 134 15.54 12.73 12.68
CA THR A 134 15.83 13.27 13.99
C THR A 134 17.31 13.68 14.12
N ALA A 135 17.68 14.42 15.20
CA ALA A 135 19.03 14.90 15.43
C ALA A 135 20.10 13.77 15.46
N ASP A 136 19.74 12.60 15.94
CA ASP A 136 20.60 11.41 16.02
C ASP A 136 20.62 10.58 14.72
N GLY A 137 20.03 11.10 13.64
CA GLY A 137 19.99 10.45 12.34
C GLY A 137 18.99 9.31 12.22
N ARG A 138 18.17 9.08 13.23
CA ARG A 138 17.02 8.16 13.20
C ARG A 138 15.82 8.83 12.56
N TYR A 139 14.65 8.20 12.64
CA TYR A 139 13.44 8.69 11.98
C TYR A 139 12.26 8.74 12.94
N LEU A 140 11.41 9.74 12.73
CA LEU A 140 10.11 9.88 13.35
C LEU A 140 9.03 9.87 12.26
N THR A 141 8.01 9.02 12.43
CA THR A 141 6.84 9.02 11.54
C THR A 141 5.78 9.95 12.10
N VAL A 142 5.27 10.85 11.27
CA VAL A 142 4.19 11.78 11.59
C VAL A 142 2.97 11.39 10.79
N GLY A 143 1.84 11.13 11.45
CA GLY A 143 0.59 10.71 10.84
C GLY A 143 -0.59 11.45 11.49
N THR A 144 -0.61 12.78 11.39
CA THR A 144 -1.56 13.67 12.08
C THR A 144 -2.63 14.18 11.12
N ILE A 145 -3.37 13.25 10.48
CA ILE A 145 -4.40 13.58 9.48
C ILE A 145 -5.57 14.35 10.10
N GLU A 146 -6.05 13.91 11.28
CA GLU A 146 -7.15 14.58 11.95
C GLU A 146 -6.71 15.90 12.59
N PRO A 147 -7.51 16.99 12.46
CA PRO A 147 -7.13 18.31 12.95
C PRO A 147 -6.70 18.35 14.43
N LYS A 148 -7.34 17.55 15.28
CA LYS A 148 -6.99 17.46 16.71
C LYS A 148 -5.59 16.91 16.96
N PHE A 149 -5.14 15.96 16.14
CA PHE A 149 -3.80 15.39 16.23
C PHE A 149 -2.76 16.33 15.62
N TRP A 150 -3.14 17.02 14.53
CA TRP A 150 -2.29 18.06 13.95
C TRP A 150 -2.06 19.21 14.93
N GLN A 151 -3.11 19.73 15.56
CA GLN A 151 -3.00 20.77 16.58
C GLN A 151 -2.04 20.36 17.70
N ARG A 152 -2.25 19.15 18.27
CA ARG A 152 -1.37 18.62 19.33
C ARG A 152 0.09 18.48 18.87
N PHE A 153 0.29 18.04 17.62
CA PHE A 153 1.61 17.94 17.05
C PHE A 153 2.26 19.32 16.87
N CYS A 154 1.53 20.34 16.42
CA CYS A 154 2.02 21.72 16.33
C CYS A 154 2.48 22.25 17.72
N ASP A 155 1.74 21.96 18.77
CA ASP A 155 2.12 22.30 20.14
C ASP A 155 3.40 21.58 20.56
N LEU A 156 3.52 20.28 20.28
CA LEU A 156 4.70 19.47 20.60
C LEU A 156 5.98 19.94 19.90
N ILE A 157 5.88 20.40 18.66
CA ILE A 157 7.03 20.94 17.92
C ILE A 157 7.25 22.44 18.15
N GLU A 158 6.49 23.04 19.08
CA GLU A 158 6.56 24.47 19.42
C GLU A 158 6.33 25.38 18.20
N CYS A 159 5.28 25.08 17.42
CA CYS A 159 4.89 25.81 16.21
C CYS A 159 3.35 25.92 16.09
N PRO A 160 2.65 26.55 17.05
CA PRO A 160 1.19 26.61 17.05
C PRO A 160 0.61 27.35 15.82
N GLU A 161 1.40 28.22 15.19
CA GLU A 161 1.01 28.92 13.96
C GLU A 161 0.76 27.98 12.78
N LEU A 162 1.31 26.77 12.79
CA LEU A 162 1.07 25.75 11.76
C LEU A 162 -0.32 25.14 11.83
N GLU A 163 -1.02 25.23 12.96
CA GLU A 163 -2.35 24.65 13.14
C GLU A 163 -3.30 25.02 11.99
N LYS A 164 -3.33 26.29 11.59
CA LYS A 164 -4.20 26.81 10.52
C LYS A 164 -3.71 26.50 9.10
N ARG A 165 -2.52 25.91 8.98
CA ARG A 165 -1.86 25.63 7.69
C ARG A 165 -1.88 24.14 7.34
N GLN A 166 -2.65 23.30 8.03
CA GLN A 166 -2.68 21.87 7.77
C GLN A 166 -2.98 21.51 6.29
N TYR A 167 -3.82 22.28 5.64
CA TYR A 167 -4.22 22.05 4.25
C TYR A 167 -3.72 23.12 3.28
N ASP A 168 -2.62 23.80 3.64
CA ASP A 168 -1.94 24.80 2.81
C ASP A 168 -1.00 24.12 1.80
N PHE A 169 -1.58 23.39 0.84
CA PHE A 169 -0.82 22.65 -0.17
C PHE A 169 -0.05 23.54 -1.16
N ALA A 170 -0.38 24.83 -1.21
CA ALA A 170 0.36 25.78 -2.05
C ALA A 170 1.79 26.01 -1.55
N HIS A 171 2.04 25.81 -0.26
CA HIS A 171 3.34 26.02 0.40
C HIS A 171 3.89 24.71 0.99
N GLU A 172 3.54 23.57 0.43
CA GLU A 172 3.83 22.25 0.97
C GLU A 172 5.33 22.01 1.21
N GLU A 173 6.19 22.40 0.27
CA GLU A 173 7.62 22.22 0.40
C GLU A 173 8.21 23.04 1.56
N GLU A 174 7.77 24.31 1.70
CA GLU A 174 8.15 25.17 2.84
C GLU A 174 7.73 24.55 4.18
N LEU A 175 6.49 24.03 4.25
CA LEU A 175 5.95 23.43 5.46
C LEU A 175 6.67 22.14 5.83
N GLN A 176 7.01 21.31 4.86
CA GLN A 176 7.82 20.11 5.08
C GLN A 176 9.20 20.45 5.63
N GLN A 177 9.86 21.45 5.07
CA GLN A 177 11.18 21.92 5.53
C GLN A 177 11.10 22.48 6.96
N LEU A 178 10.05 23.24 7.27
CA LEU A 178 9.85 23.78 8.61
C LEU A 178 9.66 22.67 9.65
N VAL A 179 8.78 21.71 9.38
CA VAL A 179 8.55 20.55 10.26
C VAL A 179 9.83 19.72 10.38
N ALA A 180 10.54 19.47 9.28
CA ALA A 180 11.81 18.76 9.28
C ALA A 180 12.85 19.43 10.19
N ALA A 181 12.99 20.76 10.12
CA ALA A 181 13.91 21.51 10.97
C ALA A 181 13.56 21.40 12.45
N LYS A 182 12.27 21.45 12.79
CA LYS A 182 11.80 21.27 14.16
C LYS A 182 12.08 19.87 14.71
N ILE A 183 11.81 18.83 13.91
CA ILE A 183 12.05 17.43 14.31
C ILE A 183 13.55 17.15 14.44
N ALA A 184 14.39 17.71 13.56
CA ALA A 184 15.83 17.57 13.61
C ALA A 184 16.49 18.22 14.86
N ALA A 185 15.77 19.02 15.64
CA ALA A 185 16.28 19.67 16.84
C ALA A 185 16.43 18.72 18.05
N LYS A 186 15.77 17.56 18.03
CA LYS A 186 15.80 16.58 19.13
C LYS A 186 16.10 15.17 18.59
N THR A 187 16.62 14.31 19.46
CA THR A 187 16.82 12.89 19.19
C THR A 187 15.50 12.13 19.12
N GLN A 188 15.49 10.95 18.53
CA GLN A 188 14.31 10.10 18.52
C GLN A 188 13.83 9.77 19.93
N GLN A 189 14.75 9.51 20.87
CA GLN A 189 14.41 9.18 22.24
C GLN A 189 13.71 10.35 22.95
N GLU A 190 14.22 11.58 22.80
CA GLU A 190 13.59 12.78 23.37
C GLU A 190 12.17 13.00 22.81
N TRP A 191 11.96 12.75 21.51
CA TRP A 191 10.62 12.81 20.91
C TRP A 191 9.68 11.75 21.48
N LEU A 192 10.15 10.50 21.65
CA LEU A 192 9.32 9.43 22.22
C LEU A 192 8.92 9.72 23.68
N GLU A 193 9.81 10.33 24.47
CA GLU A 193 9.50 10.76 25.84
C GLU A 193 8.45 11.88 25.88
N LEU A 194 8.57 12.86 24.98
CA LEU A 194 7.58 13.95 24.85
C LEU A 194 6.21 13.43 24.40
N ILE A 195 6.17 12.51 23.42
CA ILE A 195 4.93 11.93 22.90
C ILE A 195 4.28 11.01 23.95
N GLY A 196 5.08 10.15 24.62
CA GLY A 196 4.58 9.24 25.68
C GLY A 196 4.09 9.93 26.93
N GLY A 197 4.57 11.13 27.25
CA GLY A 197 4.10 11.96 28.36
C GLY A 197 2.88 12.82 28.03
N ALA A 198 2.39 12.73 26.79
CA ALA A 198 1.33 13.59 26.26
C ALA A 198 -0.01 12.85 26.07
N GLU A 199 -0.33 11.83 26.91
CA GLU A 199 -1.65 11.16 26.91
C GLU A 199 -2.78 12.07 27.42
#